data_5366264438ef2cff436398f6a2e8a219
#
_entry.id   5366264438ef2cff436398f6a2e8a219
#
_cell.length_a   1.000
_cell.length_b   1.000
_cell.length_c   1.000
_cell.angle_alpha   90.00
_cell.angle_beta   90.00
_cell.angle_gamma   90.00
#
_symmetry.space_group_name_H-M   'P 1'
#
loop_
_entity.id
_entity.type
_entity.pdbx_description
1 polymer ?
#
loop_
_entity_poly.entity_id
_entity_poly.type
_entity_poly.pdbx_seq_one_letter_code
_entity_poly.pdbx_strand_id
1 'polypeptide(L)'
;MQAPSHQQIVISGVGGQGVLFVTRLLAEAAIAKGLAVLSSETHGMAQRGGTVLSHLKLGDFSSPLIRPGHADLLLALKAENIAQHAAFLKPDGWIAVNAAAAAGNSGGHCTRALDADRLARRLANPRAVNLILLGFALAAGALPAEGRKPLFCDLADIQSVLQKRLGATPPLLQDALGALAAGAAAPTAR
;
A
#
# COMPACT_ATOMS: atom_id res chain seq x y z
N MET A 1 -8.07 -20.98 1.06
CA MET A 1 -8.35 -19.99 -0.02
C MET A 1 -7.11 -19.86 -0.88
N GLN A 2 -7.19 -20.16 -2.18
CA GLN A 2 -6.08 -19.91 -3.09
C GLN A 2 -5.88 -18.39 -3.18
N ALA A 3 -4.64 -17.94 -2.96
CA ALA A 3 -4.27 -16.55 -3.21
C ALA A 3 -4.54 -16.22 -4.69
N PRO A 4 -4.98 -14.99 -5.00
CA PRO A 4 -5.19 -14.61 -6.41
C PRO A 4 -3.88 -14.79 -7.17
N SER A 5 -3.93 -15.58 -8.24
CA SER A 5 -2.75 -15.90 -9.06
C SER A 5 -2.11 -14.66 -9.73
N HIS A 6 -2.84 -13.56 -9.82
CA HIS A 6 -2.41 -12.31 -10.46
C HIS A 6 -2.99 -11.11 -9.74
N GLN A 7 -2.13 -10.19 -9.30
CA GLN A 7 -2.54 -8.91 -8.70
C GLN A 7 -1.57 -7.79 -9.09
N GLN A 8 -2.08 -6.59 -9.30
CA GLN A 8 -1.31 -5.41 -9.69
C GLN A 8 -1.61 -4.26 -8.73
N ILE A 9 -0.57 -3.76 -8.08
CA ILE A 9 -0.67 -2.73 -7.04
C ILE A 9 0.19 -1.53 -7.44
N VAL A 10 -0.40 -0.35 -7.42
CA VAL A 10 0.31 0.93 -7.57
C VAL A 10 0.49 1.55 -6.19
N ILE A 11 1.71 1.90 -5.84
CA ILE A 11 2.03 2.61 -4.60
C ILE A 11 2.55 3.99 -4.97
N SER A 12 1.95 5.04 -4.44
CA SER A 12 2.26 6.42 -4.78
C SER A 12 2.48 7.28 -3.54
N GLY A 13 3.46 8.16 -3.64
CA GLY A 13 3.79 9.11 -2.58
C GLY A 13 4.77 10.17 -3.08
N VAL A 14 5.45 10.82 -2.15
CA VAL A 14 6.56 11.73 -2.44
C VAL A 14 7.85 11.19 -1.85
N GLY A 15 8.98 11.67 -2.36
CA GLY A 15 10.30 11.29 -1.87
C GLY A 15 10.41 11.41 -0.34
N GLY A 16 10.90 10.35 0.31
CA GLY A 16 11.02 10.25 1.77
C GLY A 16 9.82 9.63 2.51
N GLN A 17 8.66 9.43 1.87
CA GLN A 17 7.49 8.79 2.51
C GLN A 17 7.58 7.26 2.60
N GLY A 18 8.61 6.63 2.05
CA GLY A 18 8.82 5.19 2.15
C GLY A 18 7.99 4.35 1.18
N VAL A 19 7.65 4.89 0.00
CA VAL A 19 7.00 4.15 -1.10
C VAL A 19 7.74 2.85 -1.37
N LEU A 20 9.07 2.92 -1.58
CA LEU A 20 9.93 1.78 -1.87
C LEU A 20 9.98 0.76 -0.72
N PHE A 21 9.90 1.22 0.50
CA PHE A 21 9.88 0.35 1.67
C PHE A 21 8.62 -0.52 1.68
N VAL A 22 7.46 0.09 1.46
CA VAL A 22 6.18 -0.64 1.35
C VAL A 22 6.19 -1.60 0.17
N THR A 23 6.68 -1.17 -1.00
CA THR A 23 6.80 -2.03 -2.18
C THR A 23 7.63 -3.28 -1.88
N ARG A 24 8.78 -3.11 -1.20
CA ARG A 24 9.65 -4.23 -0.82
C ARG A 24 9.00 -5.18 0.18
N LEU A 25 8.27 -4.67 1.17
CA LEU A 25 7.54 -5.52 2.13
C LEU A 25 6.51 -6.39 1.42
N LEU A 26 5.72 -5.80 0.53
CA LEU A 26 4.74 -6.53 -0.26
C LEU A 26 5.40 -7.54 -1.20
N ALA A 27 6.51 -7.17 -1.86
CA ALA A 27 7.27 -8.06 -2.74
C ALA A 27 7.82 -9.27 -1.98
N GLU A 28 8.40 -9.06 -0.81
CA GLU A 28 8.94 -10.15 0.03
C GLU A 28 7.85 -11.06 0.58
N ALA A 29 6.68 -10.50 0.96
CA ALA A 29 5.53 -11.30 1.35
C ALA A 29 5.03 -12.18 0.18
N ALA A 30 5.01 -11.64 -1.03
CA ALA A 30 4.62 -12.40 -2.23
C ALA A 30 5.61 -13.52 -2.53
N ILE A 31 6.92 -13.24 -2.48
CA ILE A 31 7.98 -14.24 -2.68
C ILE A 31 7.87 -15.35 -1.62
N ALA A 32 7.61 -15.00 -0.36
CA ALA A 32 7.43 -15.97 0.71
C ALA A 32 6.23 -16.91 0.48
N LYS A 33 5.24 -16.45 -0.29
CA LYS A 33 4.05 -17.24 -0.73
C LYS A 33 4.28 -17.97 -2.06
N GLY A 34 5.50 -17.93 -2.62
CA GLY A 34 5.84 -18.58 -3.88
C GLY A 34 5.29 -17.88 -5.13
N LEU A 35 4.89 -16.61 -5.03
CA LEU A 35 4.42 -15.84 -6.17
C LEU A 35 5.60 -15.23 -6.93
N ALA A 36 5.52 -15.22 -8.26
CA ALA A 36 6.41 -14.43 -9.10
C ALA A 36 6.14 -12.93 -8.88
N VAL A 37 7.19 -12.12 -8.85
CA VAL A 37 7.11 -10.68 -8.54
C VAL A 37 7.89 -9.87 -9.55
N LEU A 38 7.26 -8.85 -10.11
CA LEU A 38 7.92 -7.80 -10.88
C LEU A 38 7.63 -6.45 -10.23
N SER A 39 8.65 -5.61 -10.08
CA SER A 39 8.47 -4.23 -9.63
C SER A 39 9.24 -3.26 -10.53
N SER A 40 8.72 -2.05 -10.65
CA SER A 40 9.37 -0.94 -11.31
C SER A 40 9.02 0.35 -10.58
N GLU A 41 9.95 1.28 -10.57
CA GLU A 41 9.83 2.54 -9.85
C GLU A 41 10.09 3.70 -10.80
N THR A 42 9.24 4.71 -10.69
CA THR A 42 9.42 5.97 -11.43
C THR A 42 9.54 7.12 -10.42
N HIS A 43 10.62 7.87 -10.56
CA HIS A 43 10.87 9.05 -9.74
C HIS A 43 10.66 10.30 -10.57
N GLY A 44 9.86 11.23 -10.08
CA GLY A 44 9.75 12.55 -10.70
C GLY A 44 11.09 13.29 -10.67
N MET A 45 11.37 14.10 -11.70
CA MET A 45 12.64 14.83 -11.89
C MET A 45 12.94 15.89 -10.81
N ALA A 46 12.07 16.14 -9.86
CA ALA A 46 12.32 17.09 -8.77
C ALA A 46 13.39 16.55 -7.81
N GLN A 47 14.41 17.32 -7.53
CA GLN A 47 15.53 16.95 -6.65
C GLN A 47 15.11 16.69 -5.20
N ARG A 48 13.97 17.24 -4.73
CA ARG A 48 13.33 16.96 -3.43
C ARG A 48 11.81 17.06 -3.57
N GLY A 49 11.10 16.14 -2.93
CA GLY A 49 9.61 16.16 -2.89
C GLY A 49 8.94 15.77 -4.20
N GLY A 50 9.66 15.23 -5.18
CA GLY A 50 9.07 14.70 -6.41
C GLY A 50 8.19 13.49 -6.14
N THR A 51 7.17 13.30 -6.99
CA THR A 51 6.31 12.13 -6.94
C THR A 51 7.11 10.85 -7.17
N VAL A 52 6.93 9.88 -6.30
CA VAL A 52 7.46 8.52 -6.43
C VAL A 52 6.29 7.60 -6.71
N LEU A 53 6.41 6.85 -7.79
CA LEU A 53 5.42 5.86 -8.19
C LEU A 53 6.10 4.50 -8.29
N SER A 54 5.55 3.51 -7.60
CA SER A 54 5.98 2.12 -7.69
C SER A 54 4.88 1.25 -8.26
N HIS A 55 5.25 0.41 -9.21
CA HIS A 55 4.43 -0.62 -9.80
C HIS A 55 4.84 -1.97 -9.23
N LEU A 56 3.91 -2.71 -8.68
CA LEU A 56 4.13 -4.06 -8.16
C LEU A 56 3.16 -5.03 -8.84
N LYS A 57 3.69 -6.03 -9.53
CA LYS A 57 2.94 -7.09 -10.18
C LYS A 57 3.25 -8.43 -9.56
N LEU A 58 2.21 -9.19 -9.26
CA LEU A 58 2.28 -10.49 -8.62
C LEU A 58 1.64 -11.53 -9.52
N GLY A 59 2.38 -12.59 -9.83
CA GLY A 59 1.98 -13.62 -10.78
C GLY A 59 2.81 -13.59 -12.05
N ASP A 60 2.37 -14.33 -13.07
CA ASP A 60 3.08 -14.48 -14.33
C ASP A 60 2.85 -13.28 -15.25
N PHE A 61 3.76 -12.32 -15.21
CA PHE A 61 3.79 -11.13 -16.04
C PHE A 61 5.12 -11.00 -16.76
N SER A 62 5.10 -10.52 -18.01
CA SER A 62 6.30 -10.30 -18.83
C SER A 62 6.90 -8.88 -18.70
N SER A 63 6.21 -7.95 -18.03
CA SER A 63 6.65 -6.55 -17.91
C SER A 63 6.29 -5.99 -16.53
N PRO A 64 7.19 -5.23 -15.88
CA PRO A 64 6.94 -4.69 -14.55
C PRO A 64 5.96 -3.50 -14.54
N LEU A 65 5.80 -2.77 -15.66
CA LEU A 65 4.94 -1.60 -15.71
C LEU A 65 3.46 -1.99 -15.76
N ILE A 66 2.67 -1.39 -14.88
CA ILE A 66 1.22 -1.49 -14.89
C ILE A 66 0.66 -0.50 -15.92
N ARG A 67 -0.17 -0.99 -16.84
CA ARG A 67 -0.86 -0.14 -17.82
C ARG A 67 -2.05 0.57 -17.16
N PRO A 68 -2.48 1.73 -17.65
CA PRO A 68 -3.75 2.33 -17.26
C PRO A 68 -4.90 1.32 -17.33
N GLY A 69 -5.81 1.36 -16.34
CA GLY A 69 -6.95 0.46 -16.27
C GLY A 69 -6.65 -0.98 -15.79
N HIS A 70 -5.46 -1.26 -15.21
CA HIS A 70 -5.07 -2.63 -14.85
C HIS A 70 -4.71 -2.86 -13.38
N ALA A 71 -4.59 -1.81 -12.57
CA ALA A 71 -4.28 -1.96 -11.15
C ALA A 71 -5.51 -2.37 -10.33
N ASP A 72 -5.31 -3.28 -9.39
CA ASP A 72 -6.33 -3.71 -8.43
C ASP A 72 -6.41 -2.75 -7.23
N LEU A 73 -5.28 -2.14 -6.85
CA LEU A 73 -5.16 -1.22 -5.72
C LEU A 73 -4.24 -0.05 -6.08
N LEU A 74 -4.64 1.15 -5.66
CA LEU A 74 -3.77 2.31 -5.49
C LEU A 74 -3.59 2.60 -4.01
N LEU A 75 -2.37 2.42 -3.50
CA LEU A 75 -1.98 2.83 -2.15
C LEU A 75 -1.36 4.23 -2.23
N ALA A 76 -2.12 5.26 -1.87
CA ALA A 76 -1.74 6.66 -1.99
C ALA A 76 -1.28 7.23 -0.64
N LEU A 77 0.03 7.37 -0.44
CA LEU A 77 0.62 8.01 0.75
C LEU A 77 0.38 9.53 0.77
N LYS A 78 -0.03 10.09 -0.37
CA LYS A 78 -0.32 11.50 -0.58
C LYS A 78 -1.61 11.63 -1.39
N ALA A 79 -2.62 12.31 -0.84
CA ALA A 79 -3.94 12.39 -1.46
C ALA A 79 -3.93 13.10 -2.83
N GLU A 80 -3.07 14.11 -2.99
CA GLU A 80 -2.92 14.88 -4.23
C GLU A 80 -2.48 14.02 -5.41
N ASN A 81 -1.82 12.89 -5.14
CA ASN A 81 -1.36 11.98 -6.19
C ASN A 81 -2.50 11.14 -6.80
N ILE A 82 -3.68 11.09 -6.18
CA ILE A 82 -4.82 10.31 -6.70
C ILE A 82 -5.20 10.79 -8.09
N ALA A 83 -5.31 12.11 -8.29
CA ALA A 83 -5.71 12.68 -9.58
C ALA A 83 -4.81 12.23 -10.74
N GLN A 84 -3.51 12.01 -10.47
CA GLN A 84 -2.54 11.58 -11.48
C GLN A 84 -2.53 10.05 -11.69
N HIS A 85 -2.84 9.27 -10.64
CA HIS A 85 -2.59 7.84 -10.65
C HIS A 85 -3.85 6.97 -10.62
N ALA A 86 -5.04 7.54 -10.38
CA ALA A 86 -6.30 6.80 -10.43
C ALA A 86 -6.54 6.13 -11.79
N ALA A 87 -6.03 6.72 -12.87
CA ALA A 87 -6.11 6.16 -14.22
C ALA A 87 -5.47 4.76 -14.37
N PHE A 88 -4.60 4.35 -13.45
CA PHE A 88 -4.06 2.98 -13.45
C PHE A 88 -5.06 1.94 -12.97
N LEU A 89 -6.09 2.32 -12.20
CA LEU A 89 -7.04 1.39 -11.61
C LEU A 89 -7.96 0.75 -12.64
N LYS A 90 -8.27 -0.53 -12.43
CA LYS A 90 -9.39 -1.21 -13.07
C LYS A 90 -10.72 -0.57 -12.65
N PRO A 91 -11.82 -0.78 -13.39
CA PRO A 91 -13.14 -0.31 -12.98
C PRO A 91 -13.55 -0.77 -11.57
N ASP A 92 -13.19 -1.99 -11.18
CA ASP A 92 -13.41 -2.60 -9.87
C ASP A 92 -12.23 -2.40 -8.89
N GLY A 93 -11.19 -1.67 -9.31
CA GLY A 93 -10.05 -1.31 -8.49
C GLY A 93 -10.44 -0.30 -7.40
N TRP A 94 -9.63 -0.25 -6.32
CA TRP A 94 -9.92 0.61 -5.20
C TRP A 94 -8.69 1.39 -4.71
N ILE A 95 -8.95 2.40 -3.88
CA ILE A 95 -7.94 3.32 -3.36
C ILE A 95 -7.89 3.20 -1.84
N ALA A 96 -6.69 3.01 -1.29
CA ALA A 96 -6.39 3.28 0.11
C ALA A 96 -5.53 4.56 0.18
N VAL A 97 -6.00 5.57 0.89
CA VAL A 97 -5.34 6.88 0.89
C VAL A 97 -5.09 7.42 2.29
N ASN A 98 -3.94 8.06 2.47
CA ASN A 98 -3.64 8.87 3.63
C ASN A 98 -4.33 10.24 3.48
N ALA A 99 -5.51 10.38 4.09
CA ALA A 99 -6.29 11.60 4.11
C ALA A 99 -7.26 11.60 5.30
N ALA A 100 -7.61 12.76 5.81
CA ALA A 100 -8.57 12.90 6.92
C ALA A 100 -10.01 12.53 6.52
N ALA A 101 -10.34 12.60 5.23
CA ALA A 101 -11.62 12.19 4.67
C ALA A 101 -11.39 11.59 3.27
N ALA A 102 -12.35 10.84 2.76
CA ALA A 102 -12.28 10.32 1.40
C ALA A 102 -12.16 11.50 0.40
N ALA A 103 -11.11 11.47 -0.40
CA ALA A 103 -10.87 12.54 -1.39
C ALA A 103 -11.99 12.55 -2.43
N GLY A 104 -12.59 13.71 -2.67
CA GLY A 104 -13.81 13.86 -3.46
C GLY A 104 -13.70 13.56 -4.97
N ASN A 105 -12.51 13.31 -5.52
CA ASN A 105 -12.34 13.01 -6.95
C ASN A 105 -11.44 11.78 -7.16
N SER A 106 -12.02 10.63 -6.90
CA SER A 106 -11.37 9.32 -7.09
C SER A 106 -11.67 8.67 -8.44
N GLY A 107 -12.21 9.42 -9.40
CA GLY A 107 -12.60 8.88 -10.71
C GLY A 107 -13.69 7.80 -10.64
N GLY A 108 -14.54 7.83 -9.61
CA GLY A 108 -15.60 6.83 -9.40
C GLY A 108 -15.14 5.55 -8.67
N HIS A 109 -13.84 5.44 -8.34
CA HIS A 109 -13.34 4.27 -7.62
C HIS A 109 -13.69 4.29 -6.13
N CYS A 110 -13.91 3.09 -5.57
CA CYS A 110 -14.10 2.93 -4.13
C CYS A 110 -12.84 3.43 -3.39
N THR A 111 -13.01 4.45 -2.55
CA THR A 111 -11.90 5.05 -1.80
C THR A 111 -12.08 4.80 -0.31
N ARG A 112 -11.01 4.33 0.33
CA ARG A 112 -10.90 4.17 1.78
C ARG A 112 -9.83 5.13 2.28
N ALA A 113 -10.21 6.04 3.15
CA ALA A 113 -9.31 7.05 3.71
C ALA A 113 -9.01 6.79 5.17
N LEU A 114 -7.76 7.08 5.54
CA LEU A 114 -7.27 7.08 6.91
C LEU A 114 -6.33 8.27 7.09
N ASP A 115 -6.55 9.08 8.11
CA ASP A 115 -5.56 10.09 8.55
C ASP A 115 -4.39 9.38 9.25
N ALA A 116 -3.49 8.82 8.45
CA ALA A 116 -2.32 8.11 8.93
C ALA A 116 -1.30 9.07 9.57
N ASP A 117 -1.25 10.34 9.13
CA ASP A 117 -0.42 11.36 9.75
C ASP A 117 -0.85 11.64 11.18
N ARG A 118 -2.15 11.72 11.45
CA ARG A 118 -2.68 11.90 12.81
C ARG A 118 -2.34 10.70 13.69
N LEU A 119 -2.46 9.48 13.19
CA LEU A 119 -2.08 8.28 13.94
C LEU A 119 -0.57 8.24 14.19
N ALA A 120 0.26 8.56 13.21
CA ALA A 120 1.70 8.62 13.35
C ALA A 120 2.15 9.61 14.43
N ARG A 121 1.50 10.79 14.49
CA ARG A 121 1.72 11.77 15.58
C ARG A 121 1.33 11.22 16.95
N ARG A 122 0.21 10.49 17.06
CA ARG A 122 -0.21 9.87 18.32
C ARG A 122 0.76 8.79 18.80
N LEU A 123 1.39 8.08 17.88
CA LEU A 123 2.42 7.08 18.16
C LEU A 123 3.81 7.70 18.40
N ALA A 124 3.93 9.02 18.37
CA ALA A 124 5.21 9.74 18.42
C ALA A 124 6.22 9.24 17.36
N ASN A 125 5.73 8.68 16.24
CA ASN A 125 6.54 8.15 15.15
C ASN A 125 6.08 8.71 13.80
N PRO A 126 6.50 9.92 13.41
CA PRO A 126 6.09 10.55 12.14
C PRO A 126 6.50 9.77 10.88
N ARG A 127 7.48 8.86 11.00
CA ARG A 127 7.95 8.03 9.87
C ARG A 127 7.08 6.80 9.62
N ALA A 128 6.14 6.50 10.52
CA ALA A 128 5.32 5.30 10.47
C ALA A 128 4.10 5.39 9.52
N VAL A 129 3.86 6.53 8.89
CA VAL A 129 2.69 6.80 8.03
C VAL A 129 2.49 5.70 6.98
N ASN A 130 3.55 5.24 6.36
CA ASN A 130 3.53 4.21 5.32
C ASN A 130 3.07 2.84 5.87
N LEU A 131 3.57 2.43 7.03
CA LEU A 131 3.16 1.17 7.68
C LEU A 131 1.73 1.25 8.24
N ILE A 132 1.35 2.39 8.77
CA ILE A 132 -0.02 2.63 9.23
C ILE A 132 -0.99 2.49 8.03
N LEU A 133 -0.70 3.14 6.90
CA LEU A 133 -1.55 3.05 5.72
C LEU A 133 -1.56 1.64 5.12
N LEU A 134 -0.42 0.94 5.14
CA LEU A 134 -0.35 -0.46 4.71
C LEU A 134 -1.24 -1.35 5.59
N GLY A 135 -1.13 -1.24 6.92
CA GLY A 135 -1.97 -2.00 7.84
C GLY A 135 -3.46 -1.75 7.62
N PHE A 136 -3.84 -0.49 7.42
CA PHE A 136 -5.21 -0.11 7.07
C PHE A 136 -5.66 -0.73 5.74
N ALA A 137 -4.84 -0.69 4.70
CA ALA A 137 -5.17 -1.26 3.40
C ALA A 137 -5.36 -2.79 3.47
N LEU A 138 -4.52 -3.49 4.24
CA LEU A 138 -4.65 -4.93 4.45
C LEU A 138 -5.96 -5.29 5.16
N ALA A 139 -6.31 -4.57 6.23
CA ALA A 139 -7.57 -4.77 6.95
C ALA A 139 -8.79 -4.42 6.09
N ALA A 140 -8.76 -3.30 5.38
CA ALA A 140 -9.83 -2.86 4.50
C ALA A 140 -10.01 -3.79 3.29
N GLY A 141 -8.92 -4.34 2.77
CA GLY A 141 -8.94 -5.32 1.67
C GLY A 141 -9.48 -6.68 2.07
N ALA A 142 -9.41 -7.04 3.35
CA ALA A 142 -9.98 -8.29 3.88
C ALA A 142 -11.51 -8.24 4.05
N LEU A 143 -12.11 -7.04 4.07
CA LEU A 143 -13.55 -6.89 4.22
C LEU A 143 -14.26 -7.27 2.92
N PRO A 144 -15.27 -8.15 2.96
CA PRO A 144 -16.08 -8.48 1.81
C PRO A 144 -16.80 -7.22 1.34
N ALA A 145 -16.50 -6.77 0.14
CA ALA A 145 -17.26 -5.74 -0.56
C ALA A 145 -17.45 -6.20 -1.99
N GLU A 146 -18.62 -5.92 -2.52
CA GLU A 146 -19.03 -6.38 -3.85
C GLU A 146 -17.95 -6.13 -4.91
N GLY A 147 -17.49 -7.21 -5.55
CA GLY A 147 -16.56 -7.19 -6.67
C GLY A 147 -15.08 -7.04 -6.34
N ARG A 148 -14.67 -6.73 -5.11
CA ARG A 148 -13.25 -6.56 -4.77
C ARG A 148 -12.57 -7.88 -4.49
N LYS A 149 -11.37 -8.06 -5.08
CA LYS A 149 -10.48 -9.16 -4.71
C LYS A 149 -9.74 -8.81 -3.43
N PRO A 150 -9.63 -9.73 -2.46
CA PRO A 150 -8.77 -9.52 -1.29
C PRO A 150 -7.31 -9.33 -1.75
N LEU A 151 -6.53 -8.64 -0.93
CA LEU A 151 -5.09 -8.58 -1.18
C LEU A 151 -4.48 -9.98 -1.04
N PHE A 152 -3.41 -10.23 -1.78
CA PHE A 152 -2.72 -11.52 -1.82
C PHE A 152 -2.10 -11.92 -0.48
N CYS A 153 -1.91 -10.97 0.43
CA CYS A 153 -1.32 -11.15 1.75
C CYS A 153 -2.18 -10.49 2.83
N ASP A 154 -1.96 -10.92 4.05
CA ASP A 154 -2.58 -10.40 5.25
C ASP A 154 -1.55 -9.73 6.20
N LEU A 155 -2.02 -9.34 7.38
CA LEU A 155 -1.17 -8.71 8.40
C LEU A 155 -0.07 -9.63 8.88
N ALA A 156 -0.36 -10.93 9.05
CA ALA A 156 0.60 -11.90 9.55
C ALA A 156 1.77 -12.11 8.56
N ASP A 157 1.48 -12.08 7.25
CA ASP A 157 2.49 -12.14 6.21
C ASP A 157 3.48 -10.96 6.33
N ILE A 158 2.96 -9.73 6.46
CA ILE A 158 3.80 -8.53 6.60
C ILE A 158 4.55 -8.50 7.93
N GLN A 159 3.93 -8.93 9.03
CA GLN A 159 4.61 -9.08 10.32
C GLN A 159 5.80 -10.04 10.23
N SER A 160 5.62 -11.17 9.53
CA SER A 160 6.71 -12.15 9.31
C SER A 160 7.86 -11.53 8.51
N VAL A 161 7.57 -10.73 7.49
CA VAL A 161 8.61 -10.01 6.72
C VAL A 161 9.32 -8.98 7.60
N LEU A 162 8.59 -8.19 8.39
CA LEU A 162 9.17 -7.21 9.31
C LEU A 162 10.07 -7.91 10.35
N GLN A 163 9.63 -9.04 10.90
CA GLN A 163 10.42 -9.84 11.84
C GLN A 163 11.76 -10.29 11.23
N LYS A 164 11.74 -10.78 9.98
CA LYS A 164 12.97 -11.19 9.27
C LYS A 164 13.90 -10.02 9.01
N ARG A 165 13.36 -8.84 8.65
CA ARG A 165 14.15 -7.66 8.30
C ARG A 165 14.70 -6.89 9.49
N LEU A 166 13.92 -6.75 10.56
CA LEU A 166 14.18 -5.88 11.70
C LEU A 166 14.42 -6.62 12.99
N GLY A 167 14.37 -7.97 12.97
CA GLY A 167 14.51 -8.80 14.19
C GLY A 167 15.80 -8.56 14.96
N ALA A 168 16.89 -8.17 14.27
CA ALA A 168 18.15 -7.78 14.91
C ALA A 168 18.10 -6.41 15.62
N THR A 169 17.04 -5.64 15.44
CA THR A 169 16.86 -4.28 16.01
C THR A 169 15.50 -4.19 16.70
N PRO A 170 15.35 -4.76 17.91
CA PRO A 170 14.06 -4.90 18.59
C PRO A 170 13.25 -3.60 18.71
N PRO A 171 13.82 -2.44 19.02
CA PRO A 171 13.04 -1.20 19.08
C PRO A 171 12.38 -0.82 17.75
N LEU A 172 13.13 -0.94 16.64
CA LEU A 172 12.60 -0.64 15.31
C LEU A 172 11.53 -1.63 14.88
N LEU A 173 11.68 -2.90 15.25
CA LEU A 173 10.67 -3.92 14.99
C LEU A 173 9.38 -3.62 15.75
N GLN A 174 9.45 -3.30 17.04
CA GLN A 174 8.27 -2.98 17.85
C GLN A 174 7.53 -1.75 17.30
N ASP A 175 8.26 -0.69 16.94
CA ASP A 175 7.71 0.50 16.32
C ASP A 175 6.99 0.18 15.00
N ALA A 176 7.60 -0.66 14.16
CA ALA A 176 7.03 -1.07 12.88
C ALA A 176 5.77 -1.92 13.05
N LEU A 177 5.79 -2.90 13.97
CA LEU A 177 4.65 -3.75 14.28
C LEU A 177 3.51 -2.95 14.90
N GLY A 178 3.82 -2.03 15.82
CA GLY A 178 2.85 -1.12 16.44
C GLY A 178 2.16 -0.22 15.40
N ALA A 179 2.93 0.34 14.47
CA ALA A 179 2.40 1.15 13.38
C ALA A 179 1.47 0.38 12.45
N LEU A 180 1.88 -0.83 12.04
CA LEU A 180 1.07 -1.71 11.19
C LEU A 180 -0.25 -2.09 11.88
N ALA A 181 -0.18 -2.47 13.16
CA ALA A 181 -1.34 -2.83 13.97
C ALA A 181 -2.30 -1.65 14.17
N ALA A 182 -1.76 -0.44 14.44
CA ALA A 182 -2.57 0.77 14.59
C ALA A 182 -3.36 1.11 13.32
N GLY A 183 -2.75 0.93 12.15
CA GLY A 183 -3.42 1.09 10.88
C GLY A 183 -4.54 0.06 10.67
N ALA A 184 -4.27 -1.20 10.98
CA ALA A 184 -5.23 -2.28 10.84
C ALA A 184 -6.45 -2.17 11.78
N ALA A 185 -6.24 -1.62 12.98
CA ALA A 185 -7.30 -1.39 13.96
C ALA A 185 -8.11 -0.11 13.68
N ALA A 186 -7.68 0.72 12.72
CA ALA A 186 -8.36 1.96 12.42
C ALA A 186 -9.74 1.71 11.78
N PRO A 187 -10.79 2.46 12.17
CA PRO A 187 -12.10 2.32 11.57
C PRO A 187 -12.03 2.68 10.08
N THR A 188 -12.60 1.84 9.25
CA THR A 188 -12.82 2.16 7.84
C THR A 188 -14.00 3.13 7.74
N ALA A 189 -13.73 4.43 7.63
CA ALA A 189 -14.78 5.39 7.30
C ALA A 189 -15.40 5.01 5.94
N ARG A 190 -16.73 4.93 5.96
CA ARG A 190 -17.52 4.71 4.74
C ARG A 190 -17.59 5.98 3.93
#